data_c6ee80ebf1f41e1cca85bc1e0666a10b
#
_entry.id   c6ee80ebf1f41e1cca85bc1e0666a10b
#
_cell.length_a   1.000
_cell.length_b   1.000
_cell.length_c   1.000
_cell.angle_alpha   90.00
_cell.angle_beta   90.00
_cell.angle_gamma   90.00
#
_symmetry.space_group_name_H-M   'P 1'
#
loop_
_entity.id
_entity.type
_entity.pdbx_description
1 polymer ?
#
loop_
_entity_poly.entity_id
_entity_poly.type
_entity_poly.pdbx_seq_one_letter_code
_entity_poly.pdbx_strand_id
1 'polypeptide(L)'
;MKLLLDEEISGKVAERLRDRGHDVMAAAEDPGLRGLSDPDLFDVAQRQGRALVTYNRADFEPIIREYAAMRRQHHGLVIVHPMRFPSWEFGRMAAALEGLLGRAELGRSFLIWLQESGA
;
A
#
# COMPACT_ATOMS: atom_id res chain seq x y z
N MET A 1 1.89 11.76 -0.94
CA MET A 1 1.74 10.44 -0.30
C MET A 1 2.79 9.50 -0.88
N LYS A 2 3.43 8.73 -0.02
CA LYS A 2 4.40 7.71 -0.43
C LYS A 2 3.80 6.33 -0.17
N LEU A 3 4.17 5.34 -0.96
CA LEU A 3 3.60 3.99 -0.85
C LEU A 3 4.68 2.93 -0.59
N LEU A 4 4.29 1.89 0.12
CA LEU A 4 5.03 0.62 0.19
C LEU A 4 4.08 -0.48 -0.28
N LEU A 5 4.46 -1.18 -1.34
CA LEU A 5 3.66 -2.28 -1.89
C LEU A 5 4.09 -3.60 -1.23
N ASP A 6 3.11 -4.35 -0.73
CA ASP A 6 3.33 -5.65 -0.11
C ASP A 6 3.98 -6.64 -1.09
N GLU A 7 4.62 -7.67 -0.56
CA GLU A 7 5.42 -8.64 -1.32
C GLU A 7 4.66 -9.31 -2.48
N GLU A 8 3.36 -9.52 -2.33
CA GLU A 8 2.53 -10.14 -3.35
C GLU A 8 2.18 -9.23 -4.53
N ILE A 9 2.47 -7.95 -4.41
CA ILE A 9 2.26 -6.99 -5.50
C ILE A 9 3.54 -6.87 -6.30
N SER A 10 3.42 -7.02 -7.63
CA SER A 10 4.58 -7.00 -8.52
C SER A 10 5.35 -5.68 -8.45
N GLY A 11 6.68 -5.77 -8.47
CA GLY A 11 7.55 -4.61 -8.59
C GLY A 11 7.30 -3.79 -9.86
N LYS A 12 6.66 -4.38 -10.88
CA LYS A 12 6.30 -3.64 -12.10
C LYS A 12 5.32 -2.51 -11.83
N VAL A 13 4.46 -2.66 -10.83
CA VAL A 13 3.53 -1.60 -10.41
C VAL A 13 4.33 -0.42 -9.85
N ALA A 14 5.27 -0.69 -8.95
CA ALA A 14 6.13 0.34 -8.38
C ALA A 14 6.96 1.03 -9.47
N GLU A 15 7.52 0.26 -10.39
CA GLU A 15 8.32 0.80 -11.50
C GLU A 15 7.52 1.80 -12.33
N ARG A 16 6.28 1.46 -12.70
CA ARG A 16 5.41 2.37 -13.45
C ARG A 16 5.14 3.67 -12.71
N LEU A 17 4.91 3.58 -11.40
CA LEU A 17 4.66 4.77 -10.58
C LEU A 17 5.91 5.61 -10.42
N ARG A 18 7.07 4.98 -10.22
CA ARG A 18 8.34 5.71 -10.13
C ARG A 18 8.67 6.42 -11.44
N ASP A 19 8.38 5.80 -12.58
CA ASP A 19 8.60 6.43 -13.89
C ASP A 19 7.77 7.71 -14.06
N ARG A 20 6.69 7.83 -13.31
CA ARG A 20 5.84 9.03 -13.29
C ARG A 20 6.17 9.99 -12.16
N GLY A 21 7.28 9.78 -11.48
CA GLY A 21 7.78 10.68 -10.44
C GLY A 21 7.25 10.43 -9.04
N HIS A 22 6.56 9.31 -8.79
CA HIS A 22 6.04 8.99 -7.47
C HIS A 22 7.05 8.21 -6.63
N ASP A 23 7.03 8.44 -5.31
CA ASP A 23 7.89 7.75 -4.37
C ASP A 23 7.21 6.46 -3.89
N VAL A 24 7.56 5.34 -4.51
CA VAL A 24 6.96 4.04 -4.24
C VAL A 24 8.04 3.00 -4.06
N MET A 25 7.96 2.24 -2.97
CA MET A 25 8.79 1.07 -2.73
C MET A 25 7.96 -0.19 -2.89
N ALA A 26 8.60 -1.28 -3.34
CA ALA A 26 7.96 -2.58 -3.42
C ALA A 26 8.77 -3.58 -2.59
N ALA A 27 8.11 -4.25 -1.65
CA ALA A 27 8.77 -5.28 -0.84
C ALA A 27 9.32 -6.41 -1.72
N ALA A 28 8.65 -6.72 -2.82
CA ALA A 28 9.09 -7.76 -3.75
C ALA A 28 10.46 -7.48 -4.38
N GLU A 29 10.86 -6.21 -4.45
CA GLU A 29 12.14 -5.79 -5.05
C GLU A 29 13.27 -5.68 -4.02
N ASP A 30 12.95 -5.72 -2.73
CA ASP A 30 13.92 -5.45 -1.67
C ASP A 30 14.16 -6.71 -0.84
N PRO A 31 15.36 -7.32 -0.92
CA PRO A 31 15.67 -8.52 -0.14
C PRO A 31 15.53 -8.33 1.37
N GLY A 32 15.71 -7.11 1.86
CA GLY A 32 15.55 -6.79 3.28
C GLY A 32 14.09 -6.72 3.74
N LEU A 33 13.16 -6.61 2.79
CA LEU A 33 11.73 -6.54 3.10
C LEU A 33 10.99 -7.84 2.80
N ARG A 34 11.51 -8.64 1.86
CA ARG A 34 10.91 -9.93 1.54
C ARG A 34 10.96 -10.86 2.74
N GLY A 35 9.86 -11.52 3.01
CA GLY A 35 9.76 -12.47 4.11
C GLY A 35 9.53 -11.86 5.48
N LEU A 36 9.43 -10.53 5.59
CA LEU A 36 9.07 -9.92 6.86
C LEU A 36 7.64 -10.31 7.25
N SER A 37 7.41 -10.41 8.56
CA SER A 37 6.05 -10.58 9.08
C SER A 37 5.22 -9.33 8.75
N ASP A 38 3.90 -9.49 8.74
CA ASP A 38 3.01 -8.35 8.45
C ASP A 38 3.19 -7.20 9.44
N PRO A 39 3.27 -7.44 10.78
CA PRO A 39 3.56 -6.36 11.71
C PRO A 39 4.88 -5.65 11.43
N ASP A 40 5.92 -6.40 11.08
CA ASP A 40 7.24 -5.81 10.80
C ASP A 40 7.22 -5.00 9.52
N LEU A 41 6.54 -5.47 8.49
CA LEU A 41 6.41 -4.74 7.24
C LEU A 41 5.62 -3.44 7.45
N PHE A 42 4.53 -3.52 8.22
CA PHE A 42 3.74 -2.34 8.55
C PHE A 42 4.57 -1.32 9.32
N ASP A 43 5.40 -1.80 10.25
CA ASP A 43 6.30 -0.92 11.02
C ASP A 43 7.31 -0.21 10.12
N VAL A 44 7.87 -0.90 9.13
CA VAL A 44 8.75 -0.27 8.14
C VAL A 44 8.03 0.84 7.40
N ALA A 45 6.79 0.58 6.96
CA ALA A 45 5.98 1.59 6.29
C ALA A 45 5.82 2.84 7.16
N GLN A 46 5.53 2.65 8.46
CA GLN A 46 5.35 3.78 9.38
C GLN A 46 6.63 4.58 9.54
N ARG A 47 7.75 3.90 9.73
CA ARG A 47 9.04 4.58 9.90
C ARG A 47 9.43 5.40 8.68
N GLN A 48 8.98 5.00 7.51
CA GLN A 48 9.28 5.70 6.26
C GLN A 48 8.19 6.67 5.81
N GLY A 49 7.10 6.79 6.57
CA GLY A 49 5.99 7.66 6.22
C GLY A 49 5.23 7.21 4.99
N ARG A 50 5.09 5.88 4.80
CA ARG A 50 4.44 5.30 3.64
C ARG A 50 3.11 4.66 4.00
N ALA A 51 2.11 4.81 3.14
CA ALA A 51 0.91 3.99 3.20
C ALA A 51 1.24 2.60 2.67
N LEU A 52 0.77 1.56 3.34
CA LEU A 52 0.96 0.19 2.90
C LEU A 52 -0.16 -0.23 1.96
N VAL A 53 0.19 -0.87 0.85
CA VAL A 53 -0.76 -1.41 -0.13
C VAL A 53 -0.68 -2.93 -0.10
N THR A 54 -1.80 -3.61 0.12
CA THR A 54 -1.79 -5.06 0.28
C THR A 54 -3.07 -5.71 -0.23
N TYR A 55 -2.98 -6.97 -0.64
CA TYR A 55 -4.14 -7.83 -0.89
C TYR A 55 -4.69 -8.46 0.41
N ASN A 56 -3.91 -8.50 1.49
CA ASN A 56 -4.18 -9.28 2.70
C ASN A 56 -4.90 -8.48 3.78
N ARG A 57 -6.17 -8.16 3.53
CA ARG A 57 -6.99 -7.45 4.50
C ARG A 57 -7.01 -8.14 5.87
N ALA A 58 -7.25 -9.45 5.87
CA ALA A 58 -7.43 -10.20 7.12
C ALA A 58 -6.19 -10.14 8.02
N ASP A 59 -4.99 -10.10 7.43
CA ASP A 59 -3.74 -10.08 8.19
C ASP A 59 -3.41 -8.69 8.73
N PHE A 60 -3.83 -7.63 8.05
CA PHE A 60 -3.49 -6.26 8.44
C PHE A 60 -4.56 -5.57 9.27
N GLU A 61 -5.83 -5.96 9.20
CA GLU A 61 -6.87 -5.38 10.04
C GLU A 61 -6.59 -5.48 11.54
N PRO A 62 -6.09 -6.62 12.06
CA PRO A 62 -5.74 -6.69 13.48
C PRO A 62 -4.67 -5.68 13.88
N ILE A 63 -3.71 -5.40 12.99
CA ILE A 63 -2.65 -4.43 13.23
C ILE A 63 -3.24 -3.03 13.34
N ILE A 64 -4.17 -2.69 12.43
CA ILE A 64 -4.86 -1.40 12.46
C ILE A 64 -5.68 -1.24 13.74
N ARG A 65 -6.38 -2.30 14.17
CA ARG A 65 -7.15 -2.27 15.41
C ARG A 65 -6.26 -2.04 16.62
N GLU A 66 -5.08 -2.65 16.63
CA GLU A 66 -4.12 -2.46 17.71
C GLU A 66 -3.63 -1.01 17.75
N TYR A 67 -3.31 -0.42 16.60
CA TYR A 67 -2.94 1.00 16.53
C TYR A 67 -4.05 1.89 17.09
N ALA A 68 -5.29 1.63 16.69
CA ALA A 68 -6.44 2.39 17.18
C ALA A 68 -6.62 2.25 18.70
N ALA A 69 -6.47 1.04 19.23
CA ALA A 69 -6.59 0.79 20.67
C ALA A 69 -5.52 1.53 21.48
N MET A 70 -4.33 1.68 20.89
CA MET A 70 -3.21 2.39 21.52
C MET A 70 -3.20 3.89 21.19
N ARG A 71 -4.20 4.36 20.47
CA ARG A 71 -4.32 5.75 20.01
C ARG A 71 -3.08 6.20 19.21
N ARG A 72 -2.50 5.29 18.45
CA ARG A 72 -1.36 5.56 17.57
C ARG A 72 -1.85 5.90 16.17
N GLN A 73 -1.26 6.92 15.58
CA GLN A 73 -1.50 7.25 14.17
C GLN A 73 -0.65 6.37 13.26
N HIS A 74 -1.12 6.20 12.02
CA HIS A 74 -0.36 5.51 10.98
C HIS A 74 -0.51 6.25 9.65
N HIS A 75 0.28 5.85 8.66
CA HIS A 75 0.29 6.53 7.36
C HIS A 75 -0.69 5.94 6.35
N GLY A 76 -1.55 5.04 6.78
CA GLY A 76 -2.62 4.52 5.96
C GLY A 76 -2.43 3.08 5.51
N LEU A 77 -3.55 2.44 5.22
CA LEU A 77 -3.61 1.09 4.67
C LEU A 77 -4.55 1.09 3.47
N VAL A 78 -4.05 0.63 2.34
CA VAL A 78 -4.82 0.49 1.10
C VAL A 78 -5.00 -0.99 0.83
N ILE A 79 -6.25 -1.44 0.81
CA ILE A 79 -6.59 -2.83 0.54
C ILE A 79 -6.93 -2.98 -0.94
N VAL A 80 -6.31 -3.96 -1.59
CA VAL A 80 -6.57 -4.26 -3.00
C VAL A 80 -7.42 -5.53 -3.08
N HIS A 81 -8.53 -5.46 -3.78
CA HIS A 81 -9.38 -6.63 -4.00
C HIS A 81 -8.86 -7.41 -5.21
N PRO A 82 -8.50 -8.69 -5.04
CA PRO A 82 -7.87 -9.45 -6.14
C PRO A 82 -8.78 -9.68 -7.34
N MET A 83 -10.09 -9.65 -7.15
CA MET A 83 -11.05 -9.77 -8.26
C MET A 83 -11.12 -8.49 -9.10
N ARG A 84 -10.91 -7.32 -8.47
CA ARG A 84 -10.93 -6.05 -9.17
C ARG A 84 -9.58 -5.72 -9.79
N PHE A 85 -8.50 -6.11 -9.12
CA PHE A 85 -7.13 -5.83 -9.56
C PHE A 85 -6.32 -7.13 -9.52
N PRO A 86 -6.52 -8.03 -10.52
CA PRO A 86 -5.73 -9.26 -10.58
C PRO A 86 -4.23 -8.94 -10.64
N SER A 87 -3.42 -9.83 -10.10
CA SER A 87 -1.98 -9.60 -9.91
C SER A 87 -1.22 -9.33 -11.21
N TRP A 88 -1.76 -9.73 -12.36
CA TRP A 88 -1.11 -9.52 -13.66
C TRP A 88 -1.51 -8.22 -14.35
N GLU A 89 -2.49 -7.49 -13.83
CA GLU A 89 -2.95 -6.24 -14.42
C GLU A 89 -2.21 -5.04 -13.84
N PHE A 90 -0.92 -4.97 -14.09
CA PHE A 90 -0.04 -3.95 -13.52
C PHE A 90 -0.46 -2.53 -13.88
N GLY A 91 -0.88 -2.31 -15.12
CA GLY A 91 -1.26 -0.98 -15.59
C GLY A 91 -2.51 -0.45 -14.90
N ARG A 92 -3.51 -1.30 -14.72
CA ARG A 92 -4.75 -0.91 -14.02
C ARG A 92 -4.48 -0.56 -12.57
N MET A 93 -3.69 -1.39 -11.89
CA MET A 93 -3.36 -1.14 -10.49
C MET A 93 -2.54 0.15 -10.35
N ALA A 94 -1.54 0.34 -11.21
CA ALA A 94 -0.73 1.55 -11.18
C ALA A 94 -1.59 2.80 -11.42
N ALA A 95 -2.52 2.76 -12.38
CA ALA A 95 -3.41 3.89 -12.66
C ALA A 95 -4.32 4.20 -11.47
N ALA A 96 -4.86 3.17 -10.82
CA ALA A 96 -5.70 3.34 -9.64
C ALA A 96 -4.90 3.95 -8.47
N LEU A 97 -3.69 3.47 -8.25
CA LEU A 97 -2.81 4.00 -7.20
C LEU A 97 -2.40 5.44 -7.49
N GLU A 98 -2.16 5.78 -8.76
CA GLU A 98 -1.85 7.16 -9.13
C GLU A 98 -3.01 8.09 -8.80
N GLY A 99 -4.24 7.66 -9.07
CA GLY A 99 -5.42 8.42 -8.68
C GLY A 99 -5.50 8.65 -7.17
N LEU A 100 -5.15 7.61 -6.41
CA LEU A 100 -5.10 7.70 -4.95
C LEU A 100 -4.04 8.69 -4.47
N LEU A 101 -2.88 8.70 -5.10
CA LEU A 101 -1.76 9.58 -4.72
C LEU A 101 -2.11 11.06 -4.81
N GLY A 102 -3.11 11.42 -5.62
CA GLY A 102 -3.61 12.79 -5.72
C GLY A 102 -4.59 13.19 -4.63
N ARG A 103 -4.97 12.27 -3.73
CA ARG A 103 -5.99 12.52 -2.72
C ARG A 103 -5.39 12.95 -1.39
N ALA A 104 -4.97 14.22 -1.33
CA ALA A 104 -4.35 14.78 -0.12
C ALA A 104 -5.32 14.80 1.08
N GLU A 105 -6.63 14.81 0.84
CA GLU A 105 -7.64 14.84 1.89
C GLU A 105 -7.68 13.58 2.76
N LEU A 106 -7.06 12.49 2.34
CA LEU A 106 -7.04 11.26 3.14
C LEU A 106 -6.27 11.43 4.45
N GLY A 107 -5.23 12.27 4.46
CA GLY A 107 -4.46 12.54 5.66
C GLY A 107 -3.77 11.30 6.22
N ARG A 108 -3.99 11.03 7.53
CA ARG A 108 -3.39 9.89 8.24
C ARG A 108 -4.45 8.92 8.73
N SER A 109 -3.99 7.74 9.12
CA SER A 109 -4.80 6.71 9.79
C SER A 109 -6.01 6.26 8.99
N PHE A 110 -5.91 6.32 7.66
CA PHE A 110 -6.99 5.84 6.81
C PHE A 110 -6.85 4.33 6.53
N LEU A 111 -7.99 3.69 6.27
CA LEU A 111 -8.07 2.34 5.73
C LEU A 111 -9.08 2.40 4.60
N ILE A 112 -8.65 2.13 3.39
CA ILE A 112 -9.52 2.23 2.21
C ILE A 112 -9.31 1.04 1.27
N TRP A 113 -10.34 0.77 0.48
CA TRP A 113 -10.24 -0.15 -0.66
C TRP A 113 -9.80 0.65 -1.88
N LEU A 114 -8.85 0.08 -2.64
CA LEU A 114 -8.42 0.68 -3.88
C LEU A 114 -9.57 0.66 -4.89
N GLN A 115 -9.87 1.81 -5.48
CA GLN A 115 -10.90 1.99 -6.49
C GLN A 115 -10.24 2.33 -7.83
N GLU A 116 -10.92 2.01 -8.93
CA GLU A 116 -10.44 2.41 -10.24
C GLU A 116 -10.46 3.94 -10.35
N SER A 117 -9.41 4.49 -10.94
CA SER A 117 -9.32 5.93 -11.15
C SER A 117 -10.17 6.36 -12.33
N GLY A 118 -10.71 7.57 -12.27
CA GLY A 118 -11.46 8.16 -13.36
C GLY A 118 -12.88 7.63 -13.53
N ALA A 119 -13.36 6.85 -12.57
CA ALA A 119 -14.74 6.35 -12.59
C ALA A 119 -15.72 7.45 -12.20
#